data_197e53128984acc21ff2a298d2027f70
#
_entry.id   197e53128984acc21ff2a298d2027f70
#
_cell.length_a   1.000
_cell.length_b   1.000
_cell.length_c   1.000
_cell.angle_alpha   90.00
_cell.angle_beta   90.00
_cell.angle_gamma   90.00
#
_symmetry.space_group_name_H-M   'P 1'
#
loop_
_entity.id
_entity.type
_entity.pdbx_description
1 polymer ?
#
loop_
_entity_poly.entity_id
_entity_poly.type
_entity_poly.pdbx_seq_one_letter_code
_entity_poly.pdbx_strand_id
1 'polypeptide(L)'
;MLDSLSNQTVKNQILDAAGAIVAEKGAAHLTFDALVKKTDMSKGGILYHYKNKNALLQAMMDRMIVAFEQHREQIKKVDTTSVLPDAKTYILAAHSKSAKDYNRDLGVLAAAANNPELLEPMREHYRKNSAQSRTNKKMMGLNTLLYLAIDGYWLLSALGLNFITKEQKEEMLKTAQKLAEDGKL
;
A
#
# COMPACT_ATOMS: atom_id res chain seq x y z
N MET A 1 4.87 -20.71 22.49
CA MET A 1 4.06 -19.47 22.36
C MET A 1 4.89 -18.20 22.55
N LEU A 2 5.77 -18.09 23.56
CA LEU A 2 6.65 -16.92 23.76
C LEU A 2 7.68 -16.75 22.63
N ASP A 3 8.28 -17.83 22.10
CA ASP A 3 9.23 -17.78 20.99
C ASP A 3 8.64 -17.29 19.67
N SER A 4 7.37 -17.62 19.41
CA SER A 4 6.69 -17.14 18.19
C SER A 4 6.39 -15.65 18.24
N LEU A 5 6.05 -15.10 19.41
CA LEU A 5 5.82 -13.68 19.62
C LEU A 5 7.12 -12.87 19.51
N SER A 6 8.22 -13.39 20.09
CA SER A 6 9.52 -12.77 19.99
C SER A 6 10.04 -12.75 18.55
N ASN A 7 9.88 -13.85 17.80
CA ASN A 7 10.25 -13.95 16.40
C ASN A 7 9.44 -12.96 15.51
N GLN A 8 8.13 -12.82 15.74
CA GLN A 8 7.29 -11.85 15.03
C GLN A 8 7.70 -10.41 15.33
N THR A 9 8.08 -10.10 16.57
CA THR A 9 8.56 -8.76 16.96
C THR A 9 9.86 -8.41 16.22
N VAL A 10 10.82 -9.34 16.16
CA VAL A 10 12.09 -9.15 15.43
C VAL A 10 11.85 -8.95 13.93
N LYS A 11 10.98 -9.76 13.31
CA LYS A 11 10.60 -9.57 11.89
C LYS A 11 10.04 -8.18 11.65
N ASN A 12 9.15 -7.70 12.51
CA ASN A 12 8.56 -6.38 12.39
C ASN A 12 9.60 -5.27 12.53
N GLN A 13 10.54 -5.38 13.48
CA GLN A 13 11.65 -4.42 13.63
C GLN A 13 12.51 -4.32 12.36
N ILE A 14 12.83 -5.46 11.74
CA ILE A 14 13.57 -5.48 10.47
C ILE A 14 12.76 -4.80 9.35
N LEU A 15 11.47 -5.08 9.24
CA LEU A 15 10.59 -4.47 8.23
C LEU A 15 10.39 -2.97 8.46
N ASP A 16 10.36 -2.51 9.72
CA ASP A 16 10.27 -1.09 10.05
C ASP A 16 11.55 -0.34 9.66
N ALA A 17 12.71 -0.93 9.97
CA ALA A 17 13.99 -0.37 9.55
C ALA A 17 14.13 -0.34 8.02
N ALA A 18 13.71 -1.41 7.33
CA ALA A 18 13.70 -1.48 5.88
C ALA A 18 12.79 -0.41 5.26
N GLY A 19 11.58 -0.26 5.80
CA GLY A 19 10.64 0.77 5.38
C GLY A 19 11.17 2.19 5.58
N ALA A 20 11.84 2.45 6.70
CA ALA A 20 12.49 3.73 6.96
C ALA A 20 13.63 4.02 5.98
N ILE A 21 14.49 3.04 5.68
CA ILE A 21 15.58 3.19 4.68
C ILE A 21 14.98 3.53 3.31
N VAL A 22 13.95 2.80 2.87
CA VAL A 22 13.31 3.02 1.58
C VAL A 22 12.65 4.39 1.50
N ALA A 23 11.94 4.82 2.54
CA ALA A 23 11.28 6.12 2.59
C ALA A 23 12.25 7.30 2.61
N GLU A 24 13.41 7.15 3.30
CA GLU A 24 14.39 8.21 3.49
C GLU A 24 15.39 8.32 2.32
N LYS A 25 15.80 7.19 1.76
CA LYS A 25 16.94 7.10 0.83
C LYS A 25 16.61 6.41 -0.50
N GLY A 26 15.43 5.83 -0.61
CA GLY A 26 15.02 5.03 -1.77
C GLY A 26 15.47 3.57 -1.68
N ALA A 27 14.85 2.73 -2.50
CA ALA A 27 15.04 1.27 -2.49
C ALA A 27 16.44 0.79 -2.90
N ALA A 28 17.20 1.62 -3.63
CA ALA A 28 18.59 1.32 -3.99
C ALA A 28 19.48 1.19 -2.74
N HIS A 29 19.17 1.94 -1.68
CA HIS A 29 19.92 1.95 -0.43
C HIS A 29 19.49 0.84 0.55
N LEU A 30 18.47 0.04 0.21
CA LEU A 30 18.06 -1.11 1.02
C LEU A 30 19.05 -2.24 0.84
N THR A 31 20.00 -2.34 1.76
CA THR A 31 21.01 -3.39 1.86
C THR A 31 21.03 -4.01 3.25
N PHE A 32 21.54 -5.25 3.37
CA PHE A 32 21.67 -5.88 4.69
C PHE A 32 22.61 -5.09 5.61
N ASP A 33 23.67 -4.49 5.07
CA ASP A 33 24.60 -3.68 5.87
C ASP A 33 23.94 -2.37 6.37
N ALA A 34 23.03 -1.78 5.57
CA ALA A 34 22.22 -0.65 6.02
C ALA A 34 21.23 -1.05 7.12
N LEU A 35 20.65 -2.25 7.02
CA LEU A 35 19.76 -2.80 8.06
C LEU A 35 20.52 -3.06 9.37
N VAL A 36 21.70 -3.68 9.31
CA VAL A 36 22.60 -3.87 10.47
C VAL A 36 22.81 -2.55 11.19
N LYS A 37 23.19 -1.49 10.45
CA LYS A 37 23.42 -0.14 11.03
C LYS A 37 22.17 0.49 11.63
N LYS A 38 20.98 0.14 11.12
CA LYS A 38 19.71 0.76 11.57
C LYS A 38 19.04 -0.01 12.70
N THR A 39 19.32 -1.30 12.84
CA THR A 39 18.66 -2.18 13.82
C THR A 39 19.54 -2.64 14.97
N ASP A 40 20.85 -2.40 14.90
CA ASP A 40 21.87 -2.96 15.79
C ASP A 40 21.87 -4.50 15.87
N MET A 41 21.22 -5.16 14.90
CA MET A 41 21.21 -6.62 14.77
C MET A 41 22.41 -7.11 13.98
N SER A 42 22.90 -8.32 14.27
CA SER A 42 23.92 -8.95 13.44
C SER A 42 23.38 -9.27 12.03
N LYS A 43 24.24 -9.25 11.02
CA LYS A 43 23.87 -9.63 9.65
C LYS A 43 23.30 -11.05 9.58
N GLY A 44 23.87 -11.99 10.35
CA GLY A 44 23.39 -13.36 10.46
C GLY A 44 21.98 -13.43 11.07
N GLY A 45 21.68 -12.61 12.08
CA GLY A 45 20.36 -12.52 12.68
C GLY A 45 19.31 -12.02 11.68
N ILE A 46 19.64 -10.99 10.88
CA ILE A 46 18.72 -10.49 9.84
C ILE A 46 18.52 -11.55 8.75
N LEU A 47 19.60 -12.21 8.28
CA LEU A 47 19.53 -13.24 7.23
C LEU A 47 18.78 -14.50 7.70
N TYR A 48 18.75 -14.78 8.99
CA TYR A 48 17.91 -15.85 9.56
C TYR A 48 16.42 -15.61 9.30
N HIS A 49 15.97 -14.35 9.38
CA HIS A 49 14.58 -13.98 9.13
C HIS A 49 14.28 -13.75 7.64
N TYR A 50 15.21 -13.16 6.90
CA TYR A 50 15.06 -12.81 5.48
C TYR A 50 16.31 -13.23 4.71
N LYS A 51 16.25 -14.39 4.07
CA LYS A 51 17.41 -15.04 3.41
C LYS A 51 18.09 -14.19 2.32
N ASN A 52 17.35 -13.29 1.71
CA ASN A 52 17.85 -12.41 0.63
C ASN A 52 16.96 -11.16 0.51
N LYS A 53 17.39 -10.22 -0.33
CA LYS A 53 16.66 -8.95 -0.56
C LYS A 53 15.25 -9.17 -1.13
N ASN A 54 15.06 -10.18 -1.99
CA ASN A 54 13.75 -10.50 -2.56
C ASN A 54 12.76 -10.95 -1.48
N ALA A 55 13.18 -11.83 -0.56
CA ALA A 55 12.37 -12.26 0.57
C ALA A 55 11.98 -11.08 1.48
N LEU A 56 12.88 -10.12 1.68
CA LEU A 56 12.59 -8.91 2.44
C LEU A 56 11.59 -8.00 1.70
N LEU A 57 11.80 -7.75 0.40
CA LEU A 57 10.89 -6.95 -0.42
C LEU A 57 9.50 -7.58 -0.50
N GLN A 58 9.42 -8.92 -0.62
CA GLN A 58 8.17 -9.67 -0.59
C GLN A 58 7.42 -9.41 0.73
N ALA A 59 8.10 -9.57 1.86
CA ALA A 59 7.50 -9.34 3.17
C ALA A 59 7.09 -7.88 3.40
N MET A 60 7.83 -6.90 2.85
CA MET A 60 7.45 -5.50 2.87
C MET A 60 6.16 -5.25 2.07
N MET A 61 6.04 -5.86 0.89
CA MET A 61 4.85 -5.76 0.03
C MET A 61 3.63 -6.40 0.70
N ASP A 62 3.78 -7.61 1.24
CA ASP A 62 2.71 -8.29 1.96
C ASP A 62 2.21 -7.45 3.13
N ARG A 63 3.12 -6.88 3.93
CA ARG A 63 2.77 -6.01 5.05
C ARG A 63 2.04 -4.73 4.59
N MET A 64 2.47 -4.14 3.49
CA MET A 64 1.84 -2.95 2.90
C MET A 64 0.38 -3.25 2.51
N ILE A 65 0.14 -4.37 1.82
CA ILE A 65 -1.19 -4.78 1.40
C ILE A 65 -2.07 -5.10 2.60
N VAL A 66 -1.56 -5.87 3.57
CA VAL A 66 -2.29 -6.23 4.78
C VAL A 66 -2.68 -5.00 5.59
N ALA A 67 -1.76 -4.06 5.79
CA ALA A 67 -2.04 -2.82 6.52
C ALA A 67 -3.11 -1.97 5.81
N PHE A 68 -3.05 -1.89 4.48
CA PHE A 68 -4.04 -1.17 3.68
C PHE A 68 -5.44 -1.81 3.79
N GLU A 69 -5.53 -3.13 3.65
CA GLU A 69 -6.81 -3.84 3.77
C GLU A 69 -7.38 -3.79 5.20
N GLN A 70 -6.55 -3.93 6.22
CA GLN A 70 -6.99 -3.76 7.60
C GLN A 70 -7.58 -2.38 7.85
N HIS A 71 -6.97 -1.33 7.30
CA HIS A 71 -7.49 0.03 7.41
C HIS A 71 -8.82 0.18 6.65
N ARG A 72 -8.95 -0.38 5.46
CA ARG A 72 -10.22 -0.42 4.71
C ARG A 72 -11.33 -1.10 5.50
N GLU A 73 -11.05 -2.25 6.11
CA GLU A 73 -12.02 -2.98 6.92
C GLU A 73 -12.47 -2.19 8.16
N GLN A 74 -11.57 -1.41 8.77
CA GLN A 74 -11.94 -0.51 9.87
C GLN A 74 -12.91 0.58 9.41
N ILE A 75 -12.65 1.20 8.24
CA ILE A 75 -13.53 2.20 7.64
C ILE A 75 -14.90 1.58 7.30
N LYS A 76 -14.90 0.38 6.72
CA LYS A 76 -16.11 -0.33 6.29
C LYS A 76 -17.08 -0.61 7.45
N LYS A 77 -16.58 -0.85 8.65
CA LYS A 77 -17.41 -1.07 9.84
C LYS A 77 -18.28 0.14 10.22
N VAL A 78 -17.87 1.33 9.80
CA VAL A 78 -18.55 2.60 10.13
C VAL A 78 -19.50 3.03 9.01
N ASP A 79 -19.23 2.62 7.76
CA ASP A 79 -20.04 2.99 6.60
C ASP A 79 -20.92 1.84 6.12
N THR A 80 -22.22 1.97 6.31
CA THR A 80 -23.22 0.94 5.95
C THR A 80 -24.18 1.39 4.84
N THR A 81 -24.04 2.60 4.30
CA THR A 81 -25.08 3.21 3.45
C THR A 81 -24.64 3.52 2.02
N SER A 82 -23.37 3.42 1.69
CA SER A 82 -22.83 3.78 0.37
C SER A 82 -23.24 2.79 -0.72
N VAL A 83 -23.49 3.32 -1.92
CA VAL A 83 -23.79 2.51 -3.13
C VAL A 83 -22.56 1.70 -3.58
N LEU A 84 -21.36 2.25 -3.40
CA LEU A 84 -20.08 1.61 -3.71
C LEU A 84 -19.17 1.59 -2.45
N PRO A 85 -19.49 0.78 -1.44
CA PRO A 85 -18.77 0.79 -0.16
C PRO A 85 -17.30 0.41 -0.31
N ASP A 86 -16.97 -0.51 -1.24
CA ASP A 86 -15.59 -0.91 -1.48
C ASP A 86 -14.76 0.21 -2.12
N ALA A 87 -15.32 0.97 -3.09
CA ALA A 87 -14.65 2.13 -3.67
C ALA A 87 -14.48 3.24 -2.63
N LYS A 88 -15.50 3.54 -1.83
CA LYS A 88 -15.42 4.56 -0.78
C LYS A 88 -14.34 4.23 0.24
N THR A 89 -14.30 3.00 0.75
CA THR A 89 -13.26 2.59 1.70
C THR A 89 -11.86 2.63 1.08
N TYR A 90 -11.74 2.31 -0.22
CA TYR A 90 -10.47 2.44 -0.96
C TYR A 90 -10.00 3.89 -1.04
N ILE A 91 -10.89 4.81 -1.41
CA ILE A 91 -10.62 6.26 -1.50
C ILE A 91 -10.17 6.80 -0.14
N LEU A 92 -10.91 6.49 0.92
CA LEU A 92 -10.62 6.98 2.28
C LEU A 92 -9.31 6.41 2.82
N ALA A 93 -9.06 5.11 2.62
CA ALA A 93 -7.82 4.47 3.05
C ALA A 93 -6.60 5.02 2.31
N ALA A 94 -6.72 5.25 0.99
CA ALA A 94 -5.65 5.88 0.22
C ALA A 94 -5.41 7.33 0.67
N HIS A 95 -6.48 8.10 0.91
CA HIS A 95 -6.37 9.50 1.35
C HIS A 95 -5.69 9.65 2.71
N SER A 96 -5.86 8.71 3.62
CA SER A 96 -5.28 8.75 4.98
C SER A 96 -3.77 8.51 5.03
N LYS A 97 -3.15 8.02 3.93
CA LYS A 97 -1.72 7.77 3.88
C LYS A 97 -0.91 9.07 3.95
N SER A 98 0.16 9.05 4.73
CA SER A 98 1.14 10.14 4.76
C SER A 98 2.04 10.13 3.50
N ALA A 99 2.70 11.26 3.21
CA ALA A 99 3.69 11.33 2.13
C ALA A 99 4.84 10.32 2.35
N LYS A 100 5.23 10.08 3.61
CA LYS A 100 6.26 9.10 3.96
C LYS A 100 5.84 7.68 3.61
N ASP A 101 4.56 7.33 3.84
CA ASP A 101 4.02 6.01 3.48
C ASP A 101 3.97 5.84 1.96
N TYR A 102 3.56 6.87 1.23
CA TYR A 102 3.58 6.86 -0.23
C TYR A 102 4.98 6.62 -0.79
N ASN A 103 5.99 7.35 -0.29
CA ASN A 103 7.38 7.21 -0.74
C ASN A 103 7.94 5.80 -0.44
N ARG A 104 7.62 5.27 0.75
CA ARG A 104 7.99 3.89 1.11
C ARG A 104 7.37 2.89 0.14
N ASP A 105 6.06 2.97 -0.06
CA ASP A 105 5.29 2.01 -0.86
C ASP A 105 5.73 2.04 -2.32
N LEU A 106 5.95 3.24 -2.89
CA LEU A 106 6.53 3.38 -4.23
C LEU A 106 7.93 2.78 -4.32
N GLY A 107 8.77 3.05 -3.32
CA GLY A 107 10.12 2.50 -3.29
C GLY A 107 10.13 0.96 -3.29
N VAL A 108 9.22 0.34 -2.56
CA VAL A 108 9.04 -1.12 -2.56
C VAL A 108 8.59 -1.62 -3.94
N LEU A 109 7.58 -0.98 -4.54
CA LEU A 109 7.09 -1.32 -5.87
C LEU A 109 8.18 -1.14 -6.95
N ALA A 110 8.90 -0.03 -6.91
CA ALA A 110 10.01 0.23 -7.84
C ALA A 110 11.13 -0.82 -7.72
N ALA A 111 11.47 -1.24 -6.50
CA ALA A 111 12.46 -2.29 -6.28
C ALA A 111 11.98 -3.67 -6.78
N ALA A 112 10.68 -3.94 -6.71
CA ALA A 112 10.07 -5.17 -7.17
C ALA A 112 9.85 -5.20 -8.70
N ALA A 113 9.78 -4.03 -9.36
CA ALA A 113 9.45 -3.92 -10.79
C ALA A 113 10.42 -4.69 -11.70
N ASN A 114 11.70 -4.81 -11.30
CA ASN A 114 12.71 -5.57 -12.04
C ASN A 114 12.61 -7.09 -11.80
N ASN A 115 11.77 -7.54 -10.88
CA ASN A 115 11.50 -8.95 -10.64
C ASN A 115 9.97 -9.17 -10.60
N PRO A 116 9.37 -9.58 -11.75
CA PRO A 116 7.93 -9.71 -11.89
C PRO A 116 7.25 -10.64 -10.86
N GLU A 117 7.97 -11.63 -10.31
CA GLU A 117 7.45 -12.54 -9.30
C GLU A 117 7.13 -11.82 -7.98
N LEU A 118 7.91 -10.80 -7.63
CA LEU A 118 7.68 -10.01 -6.43
C LEU A 118 6.39 -9.17 -6.50
N LEU A 119 5.85 -8.93 -7.69
CA LEU A 119 4.59 -8.20 -7.89
C LEU A 119 3.35 -9.11 -7.77
N GLU A 120 3.51 -10.42 -7.59
CA GLU A 120 2.34 -11.33 -7.54
C GLU A 120 1.36 -11.02 -6.40
N PRO A 121 1.76 -10.66 -5.18
CA PRO A 121 0.83 -10.24 -4.12
C PRO A 121 0.00 -9.01 -4.53
N MET A 122 0.62 -8.07 -5.23
CA MET A 122 -0.08 -6.87 -5.71
C MET A 122 -1.07 -7.23 -6.83
N ARG A 123 -0.69 -8.12 -7.76
CA ARG A 123 -1.61 -8.61 -8.80
C ARG A 123 -2.81 -9.31 -8.19
N GLU A 124 -2.60 -10.13 -7.17
CA GLU A 124 -3.68 -10.81 -6.47
C GLU A 124 -4.59 -9.83 -5.73
N HIS A 125 -4.01 -8.81 -5.08
CA HIS A 125 -4.75 -7.72 -4.45
C HIS A 125 -5.67 -7.01 -5.46
N TYR A 126 -5.17 -6.64 -6.64
CA TYR A 126 -5.97 -6.02 -7.69
C TYR A 126 -7.02 -6.97 -8.29
N ARG A 127 -6.70 -8.27 -8.45
CA ARG A 127 -7.67 -9.27 -8.91
C ARG A 127 -8.87 -9.40 -7.95
N LYS A 128 -8.61 -9.42 -6.64
CA LYS A 128 -9.67 -9.46 -5.61
C LYS A 128 -10.54 -8.22 -5.66
N ASN A 129 -9.95 -7.03 -5.69
CA ASN A 129 -10.68 -5.77 -5.79
C ASN A 129 -11.52 -5.70 -7.08
N SER A 130 -10.97 -6.12 -8.22
CA SER A 130 -11.70 -6.19 -9.49
C SER A 130 -12.86 -7.19 -9.45
N ALA A 131 -12.71 -8.34 -8.78
CA ALA A 131 -13.78 -9.32 -8.65
C ALA A 131 -14.97 -8.77 -7.84
N GLN A 132 -14.69 -8.09 -6.73
CA GLN A 132 -15.73 -7.40 -5.92
C GLN A 132 -16.45 -6.32 -6.73
N SER A 133 -15.73 -5.59 -7.56
CA SER A 133 -16.27 -4.55 -8.45
C SER A 133 -17.28 -5.07 -9.47
N ARG A 134 -17.21 -6.34 -9.86
CA ARG A 134 -18.07 -6.97 -10.90
C ARG A 134 -19.46 -7.36 -10.39
N THR A 135 -19.70 -7.38 -9.10
CA THR A 135 -20.99 -7.80 -8.51
C THR A 135 -22.13 -6.84 -8.86
N ASN A 136 -21.84 -5.54 -9.05
CA ASN A 136 -22.79 -4.54 -9.50
C ASN A 136 -22.48 -4.07 -10.94
N LYS A 137 -23.08 -4.73 -11.93
CA LYS A 137 -22.86 -4.43 -13.36
C LYS A 137 -23.15 -2.97 -13.74
N LYS A 138 -24.17 -2.35 -13.12
CA LYS A 138 -24.56 -0.95 -13.41
C LYS A 138 -23.49 0.03 -12.96
N MET A 139 -22.77 -0.30 -11.88
CA MET A 139 -21.76 0.58 -11.26
C MET A 139 -20.32 0.18 -11.60
N MET A 140 -20.13 -0.91 -12.37
CA MET A 140 -18.80 -1.44 -12.69
C MET A 140 -17.88 -0.38 -13.31
N GLY A 141 -18.39 0.38 -14.28
CA GLY A 141 -17.61 1.46 -14.93
C GLY A 141 -17.20 2.54 -13.96
N LEU A 142 -18.16 3.05 -13.15
CA LEU A 142 -17.89 4.07 -12.14
C LEU A 142 -16.90 3.57 -11.09
N ASN A 143 -17.10 2.36 -10.58
CA ASN A 143 -16.20 1.75 -9.61
C ASN A 143 -14.76 1.65 -10.17
N THR A 144 -14.61 1.17 -11.41
CA THR A 144 -13.30 1.09 -12.08
C THR A 144 -12.64 2.47 -12.24
N LEU A 145 -13.41 3.49 -12.64
CA LEU A 145 -12.91 4.86 -12.77
C LEU A 145 -12.42 5.41 -11.42
N LEU A 146 -13.15 5.16 -10.34
CA LEU A 146 -12.76 5.62 -9.00
C LEU A 146 -11.45 4.98 -8.54
N TYR A 147 -11.27 3.66 -8.72
CA TYR A 147 -10.00 2.99 -8.42
C TYR A 147 -8.85 3.57 -9.25
N LEU A 148 -9.01 3.67 -10.57
CA LEU A 148 -7.97 4.19 -11.45
C LEU A 148 -7.62 5.66 -11.15
N ALA A 149 -8.61 6.50 -10.80
CA ALA A 149 -8.36 7.89 -10.43
C ALA A 149 -7.49 8.00 -9.17
N ILE A 150 -7.78 7.18 -8.15
CA ILE A 150 -7.02 7.17 -6.90
C ILE A 150 -5.62 6.59 -7.11
N ASP A 151 -5.50 5.48 -7.83
CA ASP A 151 -4.20 4.85 -8.12
C ASP A 151 -3.33 5.73 -9.02
N GLY A 152 -3.94 6.36 -10.04
CA GLY A 152 -3.25 7.33 -10.90
C GLY A 152 -2.75 8.54 -10.12
N TYR A 153 -3.60 9.14 -9.26
CA TYR A 153 -3.19 10.22 -8.39
C TYR A 153 -2.04 9.80 -7.46
N TRP A 154 -2.16 8.61 -6.84
CA TRP A 154 -1.13 8.06 -5.97
C TRP A 154 0.20 7.88 -6.71
N LEU A 155 0.17 7.25 -7.88
CA LEU A 155 1.38 6.99 -8.69
C LEU A 155 2.06 8.29 -9.12
N LEU A 156 1.30 9.26 -9.64
CA LEU A 156 1.84 10.55 -10.07
C LEU A 156 2.41 11.35 -8.91
N SER A 157 1.73 11.33 -7.75
CA SER A 157 2.23 11.97 -6.53
C SER A 157 3.53 11.35 -6.04
N ALA A 158 3.61 10.04 -6.05
CA ALA A 158 4.77 9.28 -5.61
C ALA A 158 6.00 9.47 -6.53
N LEU A 159 5.76 9.69 -7.83
CA LEU A 159 6.80 10.03 -8.82
C LEU A 159 7.18 11.53 -8.81
N GLY A 160 6.54 12.36 -7.97
CA GLY A 160 6.76 13.80 -7.97
C GLY A 160 6.18 14.52 -9.20
N LEU A 161 5.30 13.86 -9.95
CA LEU A 161 4.65 14.38 -11.15
C LEU A 161 3.28 15.00 -10.84
N ASN A 162 3.19 15.73 -9.72
CA ASN A 162 1.94 16.40 -9.33
C ASN A 162 1.60 17.52 -10.31
N PHE A 163 0.52 17.33 -11.07
CA PHE A 163 0.00 18.32 -12.01
C PHE A 163 -1.26 19.02 -11.47
N ILE A 164 -1.79 18.58 -10.32
CA ILE A 164 -2.96 19.17 -9.69
C ILE A 164 -2.58 19.92 -8.41
N THR A 165 -3.29 21.03 -8.14
CA THR A 165 -3.13 21.81 -6.92
C THR A 165 -3.71 21.07 -5.71
N LYS A 166 -3.39 21.56 -4.50
CA LYS A 166 -3.98 21.02 -3.26
C LYS A 166 -5.52 21.12 -3.28
N GLU A 167 -6.04 22.24 -3.76
CA GLU A 167 -7.48 22.48 -3.90
C GLU A 167 -8.12 21.48 -4.89
N GLN A 168 -7.52 21.28 -6.06
CA GLN A 168 -7.99 20.30 -7.04
C GLN A 168 -7.98 18.86 -6.48
N LYS A 169 -6.96 18.53 -5.68
CA LYS A 169 -6.93 17.24 -4.97
C LYS A 169 -8.11 17.09 -4.02
N GLU A 170 -8.36 18.10 -3.18
CA GLU A 170 -9.45 18.07 -2.20
C GLU A 170 -10.81 17.93 -2.89
N GLU A 171 -11.04 18.67 -3.98
CA GLU A 171 -12.27 18.56 -4.77
C GLU A 171 -12.40 17.22 -5.49
N MET A 172 -11.32 16.68 -6.04
CA MET A 172 -11.30 15.33 -6.63
C MET A 172 -11.72 14.27 -5.59
N LEU A 173 -11.16 14.33 -4.38
CA LEU A 173 -11.46 13.37 -3.32
C LEU A 173 -12.90 13.49 -2.83
N LYS A 174 -13.43 14.71 -2.63
CA LYS A 174 -14.83 14.95 -2.28
C LYS A 174 -15.77 14.42 -3.36
N THR A 175 -15.46 14.70 -4.61
CA THR A 175 -16.24 14.20 -5.76
C THR A 175 -16.23 12.68 -5.82
N ALA A 176 -15.06 12.06 -5.68
CA ALA A 176 -14.93 10.60 -5.68
C ALA A 176 -15.70 9.95 -4.53
N GLN A 177 -15.67 10.53 -3.33
CA GLN A 177 -16.44 10.05 -2.18
C GLN A 177 -17.94 10.15 -2.44
N LYS A 178 -18.42 11.29 -2.92
CA LYS A 178 -19.83 11.51 -3.25
C LYS A 178 -20.32 10.52 -4.32
N LEU A 179 -19.53 10.31 -5.37
CA LEU A 179 -19.86 9.32 -6.41
C LEU A 179 -19.94 7.90 -5.85
N ALA A 180 -19.06 7.55 -4.91
CA ALA A 180 -19.11 6.24 -4.25
C ALA A 180 -20.32 6.10 -3.30
N GLU A 181 -20.76 7.19 -2.68
CA GLU A 181 -21.95 7.23 -1.81
C GLU A 181 -23.25 7.13 -2.61
N ASP A 182 -23.42 7.95 -3.62
CA ASP A 182 -24.69 8.15 -4.31
C ASP A 182 -24.80 7.35 -5.62
N GLY A 183 -23.68 6.93 -6.22
CA GLY A 183 -23.62 6.27 -7.51
C GLY A 183 -24.03 7.17 -8.70
N LYS A 184 -24.05 8.49 -8.51
CA LYS A 184 -24.50 9.48 -9.49
C LYS A 184 -23.48 10.62 -9.65
N LEU A 185 -23.29 11.06 -10.89
CA LEU A 185 -22.62 12.31 -11.24
C LEU A 185 -23.47 13.52 -10.90
#